data_cf3540a7ec96ae707528f335e4493c83
#
_entry.id   cf3540a7ec96ae707528f335e4493c83
#
_cell.length_a   1.000
_cell.length_b   1.000
_cell.length_c   1.000
_cell.angle_alpha   90.00
_cell.angle_beta   90.00
_cell.angle_gamma   90.00
#
_symmetry.space_group_name_H-M   'P 1'
#
loop_
_entity.id
_entity.type
_entity.pdbx_description
1 polymer ?
#
loop_
_entity_poly.entity_id
_entity_poly.type
_entity_poly.pdbx_seq_one_letter_code
_entity_poly.pdbx_strand_id
1 'polypeptide(L)'
;RQMCIRDSLYELCAANDLRFSPFCWRTRLALMHKGLEYETVPVKFTEKHKINFSEQDKVPVINNDGTVVNDSWTIAQYLEDTYVDQPELFPRLRGRHYAKMANDWMNGLNPLILRCIILDIFNKLDPSDQAYFRPSREARFSMTLEEVQASREDSRQQLCNAMAPMRAHLVDGPFVSGVAPAYSDFIVFGSLRWAELGSEYKLFDDGDPISEWYKRVAKHMGVE
;
A
#
# COMPACT_ATOMS: atom_id res chain seq x y z
N ARG A 1 -9.21 33.47 -14.01
CA ARG A 1 -9.06 32.27 -13.12
C ARG A 1 -8.52 31.18 -14.02
N GLN A 2 -7.20 30.92 -13.96
CA GLN A 2 -6.60 29.72 -14.51
C GLN A 2 -7.31 28.51 -13.85
N MET A 3 -7.79 27.57 -14.65
CA MET A 3 -8.21 26.26 -14.17
C MET A 3 -6.94 25.64 -13.56
N CYS A 4 -6.88 25.58 -12.23
CA CYS A 4 -5.86 24.80 -11.56
C CYS A 4 -6.03 23.35 -12.05
N ILE A 5 -5.01 22.82 -12.68
CA ILE A 5 -4.89 21.37 -12.89
C ILE A 5 -4.87 20.81 -11.48
N ARG A 6 -5.95 20.11 -11.08
CA ARG A 6 -6.00 19.51 -9.74
C ARG A 6 -4.99 18.39 -9.68
N ASP A 7 -4.24 18.37 -8.60
CA ASP A 7 -3.30 17.29 -8.32
C ASP A 7 -4.02 15.94 -8.43
N SER A 8 -3.41 14.97 -9.08
CA SER A 8 -4.05 13.70 -9.38
C SER A 8 -3.21 12.53 -8.90
N LEU A 9 -3.88 11.56 -8.27
CA LEU A 9 -3.31 10.26 -7.92
C LEU A 9 -3.92 9.18 -8.80
N TYR A 10 -3.11 8.57 -9.65
CA TYR A 10 -3.46 7.40 -10.44
C TYR A 10 -3.22 6.15 -9.59
N GLU A 11 -4.27 5.37 -9.35
CA GLU A 11 -4.21 4.24 -8.43
C GLU A 11 -4.96 3.01 -8.96
N LEU A 12 -4.48 1.82 -8.55
CA LEU A 12 -5.06 0.55 -8.96
C LEU A 12 -6.50 0.42 -8.47
N CYS A 13 -7.35 -0.01 -9.38
CA CYS A 13 -8.76 -0.22 -9.16
C CYS A 13 -9.18 -1.63 -9.62
N ALA A 14 -9.94 -2.34 -8.79
CA ALA A 14 -10.67 -3.55 -9.16
C ALA A 14 -12.13 -3.22 -9.51
N ALA A 15 -12.97 -4.22 -9.63
CA ALA A 15 -14.41 -4.04 -9.83
C ALA A 15 -15.02 -3.19 -8.69
N ASN A 16 -16.14 -2.51 -9.00
CA ASN A 16 -16.87 -1.67 -8.04
C ASN A 16 -16.01 -0.59 -7.35
N ASP A 17 -15.03 -0.06 -8.07
CA ASP A 17 -14.13 0.98 -7.59
C ASP A 17 -13.30 0.59 -6.37
N LEU A 18 -12.99 -0.69 -6.19
CA LEU A 18 -12.19 -1.19 -5.07
C LEU A 18 -10.71 -0.80 -5.22
N ARG A 19 -10.23 0.09 -4.36
CA ARG A 19 -8.86 0.62 -4.35
C ARG A 19 -8.01 -0.12 -3.33
N PHE A 20 -7.38 -1.22 -3.74
CA PHE A 20 -6.74 -2.17 -2.81
C PHE A 20 -5.20 -2.21 -2.87
N SER A 21 -4.55 -1.51 -3.81
CA SER A 21 -3.08 -1.60 -3.97
C SER A 21 -2.33 -1.14 -2.72
N PRO A 22 -1.40 -1.94 -2.18
CA PRO A 22 -0.60 -1.57 -1.02
C PRO A 22 0.24 -0.31 -1.28
N PHE A 23 0.80 -0.18 -2.47
CA PHE A 23 1.64 0.97 -2.85
C PHE A 23 0.82 2.25 -3.06
N CYS A 24 -0.39 2.13 -3.61
CA CYS A 24 -1.30 3.27 -3.74
C CYS A 24 -1.76 3.76 -2.37
N TRP A 25 -2.03 2.86 -1.43
CA TRP A 25 -2.38 3.23 -0.05
C TRP A 25 -1.24 3.97 0.67
N ARG A 26 0.03 3.59 0.46
CA ARG A 26 1.18 4.33 0.99
C ARG A 26 1.18 5.79 0.51
N THR A 27 0.93 5.99 -0.79
CA THR A 27 0.87 7.33 -1.39
C THR A 27 -0.36 8.11 -0.92
N ARG A 28 -1.53 7.47 -0.87
CA ARG A 28 -2.75 8.09 -0.37
C ARG A 28 -2.56 8.63 1.05
N LEU A 29 -2.02 7.82 1.95
CA LEU A 29 -1.75 8.23 3.33
C LEU A 29 -0.68 9.32 3.42
N ALA A 30 0.33 9.29 2.56
CA ALA A 30 1.34 10.35 2.51
C ALA A 30 0.74 11.71 2.09
N LEU A 31 -0.13 11.72 1.07
CA LEU A 31 -0.86 12.92 0.63
C LEU A 31 -1.79 13.45 1.72
N MET A 32 -2.57 12.56 2.36
CA MET A 32 -3.45 12.91 3.47
C MET A 32 -2.67 13.48 4.66
N HIS A 33 -1.54 12.86 5.01
CA HIS A 33 -0.68 13.32 6.11
C HIS A 33 -0.10 14.72 5.86
N LYS A 34 0.26 15.00 4.60
CA LYS A 34 0.69 16.35 4.16
C LYS A 34 -0.46 17.33 4.05
N GLY A 35 -1.72 16.93 4.22
CA GLY A 35 -2.89 17.80 4.09
C GLY A 35 -3.13 18.29 2.65
N LEU A 36 -2.70 17.53 1.65
CA LEU A 36 -2.80 17.90 0.25
C LEU A 36 -4.13 17.40 -0.34
N GLU A 37 -4.83 18.28 -1.07
CA GLU A 37 -6.02 17.93 -1.83
C GLU A 37 -5.62 17.33 -3.18
N TYR A 38 -6.27 16.25 -3.60
CA TYR A 38 -6.01 15.58 -4.85
C TYR A 38 -7.26 14.85 -5.38
N GLU A 39 -7.33 14.66 -6.69
CA GLU A 39 -8.32 13.81 -7.33
C GLU A 39 -7.75 12.40 -7.55
N THR A 40 -8.57 11.38 -7.40
CA THR A 40 -8.15 10.00 -7.68
C THR A 40 -8.59 9.57 -9.08
N VAL A 41 -7.68 8.97 -9.83
CA VAL A 41 -7.95 8.42 -11.16
C VAL A 41 -7.80 6.90 -11.11
N PRO A 42 -8.91 6.13 -11.32
CA PRO A 42 -8.87 4.67 -11.32
C PRO A 42 -8.12 4.14 -12.55
N VAL A 43 -7.22 3.20 -12.30
CA VAL A 43 -6.45 2.49 -13.34
C VAL A 43 -6.59 0.99 -13.09
N LYS A 44 -7.21 0.26 -14.03
CA LYS A 44 -7.28 -1.21 -14.00
C LYS A 44 -5.96 -1.82 -14.48
N PHE A 45 -5.76 -3.12 -14.21
CA PHE A 45 -4.56 -3.81 -14.71
C PHE A 45 -4.42 -3.75 -16.23
N THR A 46 -5.54 -3.70 -16.95
CA THR A 46 -5.62 -3.63 -18.42
C THR A 46 -5.67 -2.21 -18.97
N GLU A 47 -5.73 -1.18 -18.10
CA GLU A 47 -5.86 0.23 -18.51
C GLU A 47 -4.55 1.03 -18.36
N LYS A 48 -3.41 0.39 -18.57
CA LYS A 48 -2.08 1.02 -18.44
C LYS A 48 -1.89 2.25 -19.33
N HIS A 49 -2.64 2.34 -20.43
CA HIS A 49 -2.63 3.51 -21.31
C HIS A 49 -2.95 4.83 -20.57
N LYS A 50 -3.71 4.78 -19.47
CA LYS A 50 -4.04 5.95 -18.66
C LYS A 50 -2.83 6.60 -17.98
N ILE A 51 -1.72 5.87 -17.86
CA ILE A 51 -0.50 6.35 -17.22
C ILE A 51 0.71 6.37 -18.18
N ASN A 52 0.49 6.25 -19.50
CA ASN A 52 1.57 6.28 -20.50
C ASN A 52 2.43 7.57 -20.43
N PHE A 53 1.83 8.68 -19.97
CA PHE A 53 2.55 9.95 -19.79
C PHE A 53 3.65 9.89 -18.71
N SER A 54 3.64 8.86 -17.85
CA SER A 54 4.64 8.65 -16.80
C SER A 54 5.81 7.75 -17.24
N GLU A 55 5.84 7.35 -18.52
CA GLU A 55 6.89 6.55 -19.15
C GLU A 55 7.15 5.18 -18.46
N GLN A 56 6.13 4.66 -17.75
CA GLN A 56 6.18 3.36 -17.08
C GLN A 56 4.75 2.79 -16.94
N ASP A 57 4.59 1.55 -16.43
CA ASP A 57 3.35 0.79 -16.49
C ASP A 57 2.77 0.39 -15.12
N LYS A 58 3.21 1.05 -14.04
CA LYS A 58 2.81 0.73 -12.66
C LYS A 58 2.22 1.95 -11.97
N VAL A 59 1.33 1.69 -11.03
CA VAL A 59 0.78 2.68 -10.10
C VAL A 59 1.33 2.44 -8.69
N PRO A 60 1.44 3.46 -7.84
CA PRO A 60 0.88 4.81 -7.99
C PRO A 60 1.69 5.72 -8.91
N VAL A 61 1.00 6.67 -9.51
CA VAL A 61 1.57 7.84 -10.18
C VAL A 61 0.87 9.07 -9.65
N ILE A 62 1.58 10.14 -9.35
CA ILE A 62 0.99 11.46 -9.09
C ILE A 62 1.33 12.41 -10.23
N ASN A 63 0.40 13.32 -10.51
CA ASN A 63 0.68 14.52 -11.29
C ASN A 63 0.38 15.72 -10.38
N ASN A 64 1.44 16.40 -9.96
CA ASN A 64 1.40 17.53 -9.06
C ASN A 64 1.77 18.79 -9.83
N ASP A 65 0.77 19.58 -10.21
CA ASP A 65 0.92 20.80 -11.02
C ASP A 65 1.83 20.62 -12.26
N GLY A 66 1.62 19.50 -12.97
CA GLY A 66 2.40 19.13 -14.17
C GLY A 66 3.68 18.34 -13.89
N THR A 67 4.11 18.22 -12.63
CA THR A 67 5.23 17.36 -12.25
C THR A 67 4.73 15.93 -12.05
N VAL A 68 5.20 15.02 -12.90
CA VAL A 68 4.83 13.59 -12.84
C VAL A 68 5.86 12.84 -12.00
N VAL A 69 5.39 12.16 -10.96
CA VAL A 69 6.24 11.30 -10.10
C VAL A 69 5.58 9.93 -9.97
N ASN A 70 6.36 8.88 -10.11
CA ASN A 70 5.91 7.50 -9.95
C ASN A 70 6.71 6.77 -8.88
N ASP A 71 6.24 5.58 -8.47
CA ASP A 71 6.71 4.79 -7.34
C ASP A 71 6.45 5.43 -5.98
N SER A 72 5.82 4.64 -5.09
CA SER A 72 5.36 5.14 -3.78
C SER A 72 6.47 5.67 -2.88
N TRP A 73 7.69 5.09 -2.97
CA TRP A 73 8.84 5.58 -2.22
C TRP A 73 9.35 6.91 -2.78
N THR A 74 9.50 7.00 -4.09
CA THR A 74 9.92 8.22 -4.80
C THR A 74 8.91 9.35 -4.59
N ILE A 75 7.61 9.03 -4.66
CA ILE A 75 6.54 9.99 -4.37
C ILE A 75 6.65 10.53 -2.94
N ALA A 76 6.86 9.66 -1.94
CA ALA A 76 6.99 10.12 -0.56
C ALA A 76 8.20 11.04 -0.35
N GLN A 77 9.33 10.75 -1.01
CA GLN A 77 10.50 11.63 -0.97
C GLN A 77 10.21 12.98 -1.64
N TYR A 78 9.56 12.96 -2.80
CA TYR A 78 9.16 14.18 -3.52
C TYR A 78 8.23 15.05 -2.66
N LEU A 79 7.22 14.46 -2.04
CA LEU A 79 6.29 15.18 -1.17
C LEU A 79 6.99 15.80 0.05
N GLU A 80 7.94 15.07 0.63
CA GLU A 80 8.72 15.58 1.76
C GLU A 80 9.59 16.77 1.38
N ASP A 81 10.25 16.68 0.23
CA ASP A 81 11.19 17.71 -0.22
C ASP A 81 10.47 18.94 -0.82
N THR A 82 9.24 18.76 -1.32
CA THR A 82 8.43 19.83 -1.91
C THR A 82 7.60 20.59 -0.87
N TYR A 83 7.00 19.86 0.07
CA TYR A 83 6.07 20.43 1.06
C TYR A 83 6.70 20.44 2.46
N VAL A 84 7.77 21.20 2.60
CA VAL A 84 8.60 21.27 3.84
C VAL A 84 7.87 21.89 5.03
N ASP A 85 6.86 22.73 4.79
CA ASP A 85 6.05 23.38 5.83
C ASP A 85 4.88 22.49 6.32
N GLN A 86 4.67 21.33 5.69
CA GLN A 86 3.64 20.37 6.06
C GLN A 86 4.21 19.27 6.98
N PRO A 87 3.37 18.51 7.70
CA PRO A 87 3.82 17.45 8.61
C PRO A 87 4.84 16.50 7.98
N GLU A 88 5.91 16.17 8.70
CA GLU A 88 7.01 15.35 8.19
C GLU A 88 6.58 13.90 7.94
N LEU A 89 6.88 13.38 6.75
CA LEU A 89 6.76 11.95 6.42
C LEU A 89 7.90 11.12 7.02
N PHE A 90 9.07 11.75 7.20
CA PHE A 90 10.28 11.11 7.69
C PHE A 90 10.82 11.85 8.93
N PRO A 91 10.09 11.81 10.06
CA PRO A 91 10.47 12.57 11.24
C PRO A 91 11.83 12.17 11.79
N ARG A 92 12.53 13.14 12.38
CA ARG A 92 13.88 13.00 12.97
C ARG A 92 15.01 12.88 11.93
N LEU A 93 16.23 13.11 12.39
CA LEU A 93 17.44 13.19 11.57
C LEU A 93 17.69 11.98 10.63
N ARG A 94 17.17 10.79 10.97
CA ARG A 94 17.36 9.55 10.19
C ARG A 94 16.05 8.90 9.75
N GLY A 95 14.94 9.62 9.78
CA GLY A 95 13.61 9.10 9.46
C GLY A 95 13.53 8.43 8.09
N ARG A 96 14.15 9.00 7.06
CA ARG A 96 14.23 8.37 5.72
C ARG A 96 14.92 7.01 5.73
N HIS A 97 16.01 6.85 6.48
CA HIS A 97 16.73 5.58 6.54
C HIS A 97 15.89 4.50 7.23
N TYR A 98 15.21 4.85 8.33
CA TYR A 98 14.32 3.91 9.01
C TYR A 98 13.10 3.54 8.16
N ALA A 99 12.49 4.52 7.51
CA ALA A 99 11.38 4.27 6.59
C ALA A 99 11.83 3.42 5.37
N LYS A 100 13.07 3.61 4.88
CA LYS A 100 13.62 2.76 3.81
C LYS A 100 13.79 1.32 4.27
N MET A 101 14.29 1.09 5.48
CA MET A 101 14.37 -0.25 6.06
C MET A 101 12.99 -0.89 6.19
N ALA A 102 11.99 -0.15 6.69
CA ALA A 102 10.60 -0.63 6.77
C ALA A 102 10.03 -0.95 5.39
N ASN A 103 10.34 -0.13 4.37
CA ASN A 103 9.91 -0.35 2.99
C ASN A 103 10.49 -1.65 2.42
N ASP A 104 11.79 -1.87 2.56
CA ASP A 104 12.46 -3.06 2.03
C ASP A 104 12.01 -4.31 2.77
N TRP A 105 11.87 -4.24 4.08
CA TRP A 105 11.34 -5.31 4.91
C TRP A 105 9.91 -5.70 4.49
N MET A 106 8.99 -4.72 4.41
CA MET A 106 7.62 -5.00 3.99
C MET A 106 7.51 -5.49 2.55
N ASN A 107 8.33 -4.98 1.64
CA ASN A 107 8.38 -5.48 0.26
C ASN A 107 8.80 -6.95 0.22
N GLY A 108 9.68 -7.40 1.12
CA GLY A 108 10.04 -8.81 1.30
C GLY A 108 8.90 -9.68 1.87
N LEU A 109 7.98 -9.08 2.66
CA LEU A 109 6.83 -9.79 3.25
C LEU A 109 5.58 -9.79 2.38
N ASN A 110 5.43 -8.85 1.45
CA ASN A 110 4.28 -8.77 0.54
C ASN A 110 3.99 -10.07 -0.23
N PRO A 111 4.98 -10.89 -0.65
CA PRO A 111 4.70 -12.19 -1.26
C PRO A 111 3.95 -13.17 -0.34
N LEU A 112 4.20 -13.14 0.98
CA LEU A 112 3.46 -13.96 1.95
C LEU A 112 2.01 -13.49 2.07
N ILE A 113 1.78 -12.17 2.12
CA ILE A 113 0.44 -11.59 2.11
C ILE A 113 -0.29 -12.00 0.82
N LEU A 114 0.36 -11.86 -0.34
CA LEU A 114 -0.25 -12.21 -1.62
C LEU A 114 -0.69 -13.69 -1.66
N ARG A 115 0.11 -14.61 -1.13
CA ARG A 115 -0.26 -16.03 -1.06
C ARG A 115 -1.51 -16.28 -0.22
N CYS A 116 -1.75 -15.46 0.79
CA CYS A 116 -2.96 -15.58 1.62
C CYS A 116 -4.25 -15.16 0.90
N ILE A 117 -4.16 -14.24 -0.08
CA ILE A 117 -5.34 -13.51 -0.62
C ILE A 117 -5.45 -13.50 -2.15
N ILE A 118 -4.58 -14.19 -2.87
CA ILE A 118 -4.43 -14.04 -4.33
C ILE A 118 -5.69 -14.43 -5.11
N LEU A 119 -6.35 -15.53 -4.74
CA LEU A 119 -7.58 -16.00 -5.38
C LEU A 119 -8.77 -15.10 -5.01
N ASP A 120 -8.79 -14.59 -3.76
CA ASP A 120 -9.83 -13.66 -3.31
C ASP A 120 -9.74 -12.33 -4.06
N ILE A 121 -8.52 -11.83 -4.30
CA ILE A 121 -8.31 -10.66 -5.18
C ILE A 121 -8.79 -10.96 -6.60
N PHE A 122 -8.41 -12.09 -7.18
CA PHE A 122 -8.84 -12.48 -8.52
C PHE A 122 -10.36 -12.43 -8.65
N ASN A 123 -11.10 -12.93 -7.67
CA ASN A 123 -12.56 -12.95 -7.66
C ASN A 123 -13.20 -11.54 -7.57
N LYS A 124 -12.44 -10.54 -7.13
CA LYS A 124 -12.87 -9.13 -7.05
C LYS A 124 -12.52 -8.31 -8.30
N LEU A 125 -11.83 -8.89 -9.28
CA LEU A 125 -11.46 -8.21 -10.52
C LEU A 125 -12.57 -8.28 -11.56
N ASP A 126 -12.60 -7.31 -12.47
CA ASP A 126 -13.41 -7.37 -13.67
C ASP A 126 -12.92 -8.50 -14.61
N PRO A 127 -13.79 -9.06 -15.50
CA PRO A 127 -13.39 -10.15 -16.39
C PRO A 127 -12.17 -9.86 -17.26
N SER A 128 -11.99 -8.62 -17.74
CA SER A 128 -10.81 -8.22 -18.51
C SER A 128 -9.52 -8.29 -17.69
N ASP A 129 -9.58 -7.85 -16.43
CA ASP A 129 -8.46 -7.90 -15.51
C ASP A 129 -8.19 -9.32 -15.01
N GLN A 130 -9.23 -10.15 -14.84
CA GLN A 130 -9.08 -11.58 -14.53
C GLN A 130 -8.29 -12.32 -15.63
N ALA A 131 -8.61 -12.03 -16.91
CA ALA A 131 -7.93 -12.62 -18.06
C ALA A 131 -6.43 -12.26 -18.11
N TYR A 132 -6.05 -11.07 -17.63
CA TYR A 132 -4.65 -10.65 -17.48
C TYR A 132 -4.00 -11.21 -16.21
N PHE A 133 -4.70 -11.15 -15.09
CA PHE A 133 -4.16 -11.43 -13.75
C PHE A 133 -3.78 -12.89 -13.58
N ARG A 134 -4.68 -13.83 -13.91
CA ARG A 134 -4.47 -15.26 -13.71
C ARG A 134 -3.20 -15.76 -14.40
N PRO A 135 -3.02 -15.68 -15.71
CA PRO A 135 -1.83 -16.20 -16.36
C PRO A 135 -0.55 -15.52 -15.89
N SER A 136 -0.61 -14.21 -15.60
CA SER A 136 0.54 -13.45 -15.10
C SER A 136 0.99 -13.92 -13.71
N ARG A 137 0.07 -14.28 -12.82
CA ARG A 137 0.39 -14.70 -11.45
C ARG A 137 0.73 -16.19 -11.40
N GLU A 138 0.04 -17.03 -12.15
CA GLU A 138 0.35 -18.46 -12.27
C GLU A 138 1.74 -18.68 -12.85
N ALA A 139 2.14 -17.91 -13.87
CA ALA A 139 3.50 -17.93 -14.40
C ALA A 139 4.55 -17.52 -13.33
N ARG A 140 4.25 -16.52 -12.51
CA ARG A 140 5.15 -16.05 -11.44
C ARG A 140 5.36 -17.08 -10.33
N PHE A 141 4.30 -17.84 -9.98
CA PHE A 141 4.36 -18.85 -8.93
C PHE A 141 4.64 -20.25 -9.43
N SER A 142 4.54 -20.49 -10.75
CA SER A 142 4.54 -21.83 -11.37
C SER A 142 3.49 -22.78 -10.77
N MET A 143 2.35 -22.22 -10.37
CA MET A 143 1.23 -22.88 -9.69
C MET A 143 -0.07 -22.17 -10.07
N THR A 144 -1.20 -22.87 -9.98
CA THR A 144 -2.52 -22.26 -10.11
C THR A 144 -2.80 -21.32 -8.93
N LEU A 145 -3.70 -20.34 -9.09
CA LEU A 145 -4.08 -19.43 -8.00
C LEU A 145 -4.66 -20.20 -6.81
N GLU A 146 -5.40 -21.26 -7.10
CA GLU A 146 -6.00 -22.17 -6.13
C GLU A 146 -4.94 -22.90 -5.30
N GLU A 147 -3.91 -23.44 -5.93
CA GLU A 147 -2.78 -24.10 -5.27
C GLU A 147 -1.98 -23.10 -4.41
N VAL A 148 -1.73 -21.89 -4.93
CA VAL A 148 -1.05 -20.84 -4.16
C VAL A 148 -1.81 -20.51 -2.89
N GLN A 149 -3.13 -20.29 -2.97
CA GLN A 149 -3.94 -19.92 -1.80
C GLN A 149 -4.24 -21.11 -0.88
N ALA A 150 -4.20 -22.35 -1.36
CA ALA A 150 -4.37 -23.54 -0.51
C ALA A 150 -3.32 -23.62 0.61
N SER A 151 -2.13 -23.06 0.41
CA SER A 151 -1.05 -22.96 1.41
C SER A 151 -1.08 -21.69 2.28
N ARG A 152 -2.23 -20.98 2.33
CA ARG A 152 -2.31 -19.66 3.01
C ARG A 152 -2.01 -19.74 4.50
N GLU A 153 -2.34 -20.83 5.20
CA GLU A 153 -2.04 -20.97 6.63
C GLU A 153 -0.54 -20.98 6.91
N ASP A 154 0.25 -21.70 6.07
CA ASP A 154 1.71 -21.71 6.19
C ASP A 154 2.29 -20.31 5.91
N SER A 155 1.75 -19.62 4.91
CA SER A 155 2.17 -18.25 4.55
C SER A 155 1.80 -17.26 5.67
N ARG A 156 0.62 -17.38 6.26
CA ARG A 156 0.18 -16.62 7.43
C ARG A 156 1.12 -16.85 8.62
N GLN A 157 1.45 -18.10 8.92
CA GLN A 157 2.36 -18.42 10.03
C GLN A 157 3.75 -17.82 9.82
N GLN A 158 4.29 -17.89 8.58
CA GLN A 158 5.57 -17.28 8.24
C GLN A 158 5.50 -15.74 8.38
N LEU A 159 4.43 -15.12 7.91
CA LEU A 159 4.18 -13.68 8.08
C LEU A 159 4.12 -13.31 9.57
N CYS A 160 3.35 -14.03 10.36
CA CYS A 160 3.23 -13.81 11.81
C CYS A 160 4.58 -13.87 12.51
N ASN A 161 5.43 -14.85 12.16
CA ASN A 161 6.77 -14.97 12.71
C ASN A 161 7.68 -13.81 12.28
N ALA A 162 7.63 -13.44 11.00
CA ALA A 162 8.44 -12.34 10.45
C ALA A 162 8.04 -10.97 11.02
N MET A 163 6.79 -10.82 11.50
CA MET A 163 6.29 -9.60 12.13
C MET A 163 6.58 -9.51 13.64
N ALA A 164 7.25 -10.51 14.24
CA ALA A 164 7.60 -10.48 15.65
C ALA A 164 8.41 -9.25 16.09
N PRO A 165 9.40 -8.73 15.31
CA PRO A 165 10.10 -7.50 15.66
C PRO A 165 9.19 -6.29 15.77
N MET A 166 8.18 -6.18 14.91
CA MET A 166 7.20 -5.09 15.00
C MET A 166 6.36 -5.19 16.28
N ARG A 167 5.90 -6.41 16.66
CA ARG A 167 5.18 -6.59 17.93
C ARG A 167 6.00 -6.14 19.13
N ALA A 168 7.29 -6.51 19.16
CA ALA A 168 8.20 -6.09 20.22
C ALA A 168 8.35 -4.56 20.25
N HIS A 169 8.49 -3.92 19.10
CA HIS A 169 8.59 -2.47 18.99
C HIS A 169 7.32 -1.74 19.48
N LEU A 170 6.13 -2.30 19.21
CA LEU A 170 4.85 -1.72 19.61
C LEU A 170 4.59 -1.77 21.14
N VAL A 171 5.41 -2.47 21.92
CA VAL A 171 5.40 -2.40 23.39
C VAL A 171 5.88 -1.03 23.89
N ASP A 172 6.84 -0.44 23.17
CA ASP A 172 7.51 0.81 23.58
C ASP A 172 6.82 2.07 23.03
N GLY A 173 5.90 1.92 22.09
CA GLY A 173 5.22 3.06 21.49
C GLY A 173 3.97 2.70 20.66
N PRO A 174 3.08 3.68 20.44
CA PRO A 174 1.81 3.43 19.76
C PRO A 174 1.95 3.22 18.25
N PHE A 175 3.04 3.66 17.64
CA PHE A 175 3.26 3.60 16.19
C PHE A 175 4.68 3.12 15.86
N VAL A 176 4.88 2.60 14.64
CA VAL A 176 6.20 2.21 14.13
C VAL A 176 7.16 3.42 14.11
N SER A 177 6.63 4.59 13.81
CA SER A 177 7.39 5.85 13.80
C SER A 177 7.55 6.50 15.20
N GLY A 178 6.95 5.93 16.25
CA GLY A 178 7.06 6.41 17.63
C GLY A 178 5.73 6.93 18.20
N VAL A 179 5.64 8.22 18.54
CA VAL A 179 4.48 8.81 19.23
C VAL A 179 3.33 9.19 18.29
N ALA A 180 3.60 9.35 17.01
CA ALA A 180 2.62 9.65 15.96
C ALA A 180 2.95 8.83 14.71
N PRO A 181 1.95 8.49 13.87
CA PRO A 181 2.21 7.76 12.65
C PRO A 181 2.94 8.63 11.62
N ALA A 182 3.83 8.02 10.86
CA ALA A 182 4.54 8.64 9.75
C ALA A 182 4.73 7.60 8.63
N TYR A 183 5.60 7.86 7.66
CA TYR A 183 5.68 7.05 6.45
C TYR A 183 6.03 5.57 6.71
N SER A 184 6.80 5.25 7.76
CA SER A 184 7.05 3.85 8.16
C SER A 184 5.76 3.11 8.52
N ASP A 185 4.82 3.80 9.19
CA ASP A 185 3.50 3.25 9.47
C ASP A 185 2.68 3.07 8.19
N PHE A 186 2.71 4.04 7.28
CA PHE A 186 1.96 3.99 6.02
C PHE A 186 2.42 2.86 5.11
N ILE A 187 3.71 2.52 5.14
CA ILE A 187 4.28 1.37 4.43
C ILE A 187 3.66 0.06 4.90
N VAL A 188 3.67 -0.17 6.20
CA VAL A 188 3.11 -1.41 6.79
C VAL A 188 1.58 -1.43 6.66
N PHE A 189 0.94 -0.31 6.99
CA PHE A 189 -0.51 -0.17 6.89
C PHE A 189 -1.02 -0.47 5.47
N GLY A 190 -0.39 0.11 4.44
CA GLY A 190 -0.79 -0.11 3.05
C GLY A 190 -0.76 -1.60 2.66
N SER A 191 0.21 -2.36 3.17
CA SER A 191 0.30 -3.80 2.92
C SER A 191 -0.80 -4.59 3.64
N LEU A 192 -1.16 -4.21 4.87
CA LEU A 192 -2.25 -4.85 5.60
C LEU A 192 -3.64 -4.41 5.06
N ARG A 193 -3.78 -3.15 4.66
CA ARG A 193 -4.99 -2.65 4.00
C ARG A 193 -5.28 -3.37 2.68
N TRP A 194 -4.24 -3.72 1.95
CA TRP A 194 -4.36 -4.57 0.78
C TRP A 194 -5.01 -5.92 1.11
N ALA A 195 -4.57 -6.57 2.19
CA ALA A 195 -5.14 -7.85 2.61
C ALA A 195 -6.60 -7.70 3.03
N GLU A 196 -6.91 -6.70 3.85
CA GLU A 196 -8.27 -6.44 4.36
C GLU A 196 -9.25 -6.15 3.22
N LEU A 197 -8.87 -5.30 2.26
CA LEU A 197 -9.72 -4.97 1.11
C LEU A 197 -9.79 -6.12 0.09
N GLY A 198 -8.72 -6.90 -0.03
CA GLY A 198 -8.61 -8.01 -0.96
C GLY A 198 -9.32 -9.28 -0.52
N SER A 199 -9.47 -9.51 0.79
CA SER A 199 -9.96 -10.78 1.33
C SER A 199 -10.64 -10.59 2.69
N GLU A 200 -11.56 -11.50 3.02
CA GLU A 200 -12.12 -11.63 4.37
C GLU A 200 -11.21 -12.45 5.31
N TYR A 201 -10.13 -13.03 4.77
CA TYR A 201 -9.19 -13.83 5.52
C TYR A 201 -8.33 -12.95 6.44
N LYS A 202 -8.41 -13.17 7.74
CA LYS A 202 -7.66 -12.42 8.75
C LYS A 202 -6.19 -12.87 8.81
N LEU A 203 -5.27 -11.95 8.56
CA LEU A 203 -3.82 -12.21 8.70
C LEU A 203 -3.39 -12.31 10.17
N PHE A 204 -4.02 -11.56 11.06
CA PHE A 204 -3.75 -11.52 12.50
C PHE A 204 -5.04 -11.70 13.29
N ASP A 205 -4.93 -12.28 14.45
CA ASP A 205 -6.06 -12.50 15.35
C ASP A 205 -6.49 -11.18 16.02
N ASP A 206 -7.74 -11.14 16.46
CA ASP A 206 -8.24 -10.00 17.25
C ASP A 206 -7.44 -9.93 18.57
N GLY A 207 -6.97 -8.73 18.91
CA GLY A 207 -6.10 -8.50 20.08
C GLY A 207 -4.59 -8.67 19.82
N ASP A 208 -4.17 -9.12 18.63
CA ASP A 208 -2.75 -9.05 18.24
C ASP A 208 -2.31 -7.57 18.26
N PRO A 209 -1.14 -7.23 18.83
CA PRO A 209 -0.62 -5.85 18.83
C PRO A 209 -0.60 -5.18 17.44
N ILE A 210 -0.41 -5.97 16.38
CA ILE A 210 -0.44 -5.47 14.99
C ILE A 210 -1.86 -5.09 14.58
N SER A 211 -2.88 -5.91 14.93
CA SER A 211 -4.28 -5.60 14.66
C SER A 211 -4.72 -4.33 15.38
N GLU A 212 -4.31 -4.16 16.64
CA GLU A 212 -4.62 -2.97 17.42
C GLU A 212 -3.87 -1.71 16.89
N TRP A 213 -2.63 -1.87 16.47
CA TRP A 213 -1.88 -0.80 15.78
C TRP A 213 -2.55 -0.42 14.46
N TYR A 214 -2.98 -1.39 13.66
CA TYR A 214 -3.66 -1.15 12.38
C TYR A 214 -4.94 -0.30 12.57
N LYS A 215 -5.80 -0.68 13.51
CA LYS A 215 -6.99 0.10 13.88
C LYS A 215 -6.64 1.52 14.32
N ARG A 216 -5.56 1.67 15.09
CA ARG A 216 -5.08 2.97 15.59
C ARG A 216 -4.60 3.88 14.46
N VAL A 217 -3.87 3.34 13.48
CA VAL A 217 -3.47 4.09 12.28
C VAL A 217 -4.70 4.45 11.44
N ALA A 218 -5.63 3.51 11.20
CA ALA A 218 -6.87 3.76 10.47
C ALA A 218 -7.67 4.92 11.07
N LYS A 219 -7.88 4.87 12.39
CA LYS A 219 -8.57 5.93 13.13
C LYS A 219 -7.85 7.28 13.05
N HIS A 220 -6.52 7.29 13.24
CA HIS A 220 -5.74 8.52 13.18
C HIS A 220 -5.80 9.19 11.81
N MET A 221 -5.81 8.37 10.75
CA MET A 221 -5.87 8.82 9.36
C MET A 221 -7.30 9.01 8.83
N GLY A 222 -8.34 8.66 9.59
CA GLY A 222 -9.74 8.77 9.17
C GLY A 222 -10.10 7.84 7.99
N VAL A 223 -9.53 6.62 7.97
CA VAL A 223 -9.73 5.63 6.89
C VAL A 223 -10.28 4.30 7.44
N GLU A 224 -11.10 4.36 8.47
CA GLU A 224 -11.77 3.20 9.09
C GLU A 224 -12.67 2.44 8.11
#